data_c1fad571bcbf259b45dd773660dc5823
#
_entry.id   c1fad571bcbf259b45dd773660dc5823
#
_cell.length_a   1.000
_cell.length_b   1.000
_cell.length_c   1.000
_cell.angle_alpha   90.00
_cell.angle_beta   90.00
_cell.angle_gamma   90.00
#
_symmetry.space_group_name_H-M   'P 1'
#
loop_
_entity.id
_entity.type
_entity.pdbx_description
1 polymer ?
#
loop_
_entity_poly.entity_id
_entity_poly.type
_entity_poly.pdbx_seq_one_letter_code
_entity_poly.pdbx_strand_id
1 'polypeptide(L)'
;MISRNIYKLAAVLMVLVTAFTVTGLSGCKSRTMSNEVTTEYDTPDDYNDERSGVTYGNVDEISYYSPTTGSERKACVYLPRDYDESQSYPVVYLLHGMSGSYSEYSRIGALYVAQNAVDDYNRNPVIMVSFTVFTDADGGQESDYDFSELTAKYDACEHDVINALIPYINEHYSTKTGRENTAIAGYSLGGRESLFLCFAHPDVFGYVGAFAPVGGVVDTGSGERVYGNRGFLLSELVKDGEEQPLITLIVTGDSDPYCKESAINYSDYMTSHGINHIFYIRLGAHEVSVWNNGLYNFIRIIF
;
A
#
# COMPACT_ATOMS: atom_id res chain seq x y z
N MET A 1 -52.98 -43.50 -57.65
CA MET A 1 -53.62 -44.19 -56.50
C MET A 1 -52.76 -44.01 -55.25
N ILE A 2 -53.30 -43.38 -54.24
CA ILE A 2 -52.94 -43.37 -52.82
C ILE A 2 -51.72 -42.56 -52.43
N SER A 3 -52.01 -41.37 -51.89
CA SER A 3 -51.41 -40.52 -50.87
C SER A 3 -50.89 -41.32 -49.69
N ARG A 4 -49.77 -40.86 -49.06
CA ARG A 4 -49.64 -40.82 -47.63
C ARG A 4 -48.56 -39.85 -47.18
N ASN A 5 -49.03 -38.92 -46.33
CA ASN A 5 -48.28 -37.97 -45.49
C ASN A 5 -47.24 -38.63 -44.60
N ILE A 6 -46.05 -38.03 -44.55
CA ILE A 6 -45.11 -38.31 -43.50
C ILE A 6 -44.83 -36.99 -42.78
N TYR A 7 -45.23 -36.96 -41.51
CA TYR A 7 -45.03 -35.86 -40.55
C TYR A 7 -43.53 -35.65 -40.31
N LYS A 8 -43.11 -34.44 -40.54
CA LYS A 8 -41.76 -33.99 -40.10
C LYS A 8 -41.82 -33.70 -38.62
N LEU A 9 -41.16 -34.54 -37.81
CA LEU A 9 -40.85 -34.24 -36.40
C LEU A 9 -39.65 -33.31 -36.40
N ALA A 10 -39.89 -32.03 -36.10
CA ALA A 10 -38.83 -31.08 -35.83
C ALA A 10 -38.41 -31.25 -34.34
N ALA A 11 -37.26 -31.85 -34.12
CA ALA A 11 -36.61 -31.83 -32.82
C ALA A 11 -36.01 -30.45 -32.58
N VAL A 12 -36.65 -29.68 -31.72
CA VAL A 12 -36.09 -28.42 -31.21
C VAL A 12 -35.02 -28.80 -30.20
N LEU A 13 -33.77 -28.69 -30.58
CA LEU A 13 -32.62 -28.79 -29.65
C LEU A 13 -32.54 -27.47 -28.88
N MET A 14 -33.07 -27.47 -27.67
CA MET A 14 -32.94 -26.35 -26.73
C MET A 14 -31.52 -26.36 -26.16
N VAL A 15 -30.64 -25.56 -26.74
CA VAL A 15 -29.33 -25.29 -26.18
C VAL A 15 -29.53 -24.35 -24.98
N LEU A 16 -29.48 -24.92 -23.79
CA LEU A 16 -29.37 -24.14 -22.54
C LEU A 16 -27.97 -23.49 -22.52
N VAL A 17 -27.89 -22.26 -23.01
CA VAL A 17 -26.76 -21.39 -22.71
C VAL A 17 -26.92 -20.97 -21.24
N THR A 18 -26.25 -21.68 -20.35
CA THR A 18 -26.02 -21.17 -18.99
C THR A 18 -25.06 -19.99 -19.11
N ALA A 19 -25.63 -18.81 -19.13
CA ALA A 19 -24.88 -17.58 -18.91
C ALA A 19 -24.28 -17.67 -17.51
N PHE A 20 -23.01 -18.05 -17.42
CA PHE A 20 -22.19 -17.70 -16.26
C PHE A 20 -22.11 -16.17 -16.25
N THR A 21 -22.95 -15.55 -15.46
CA THR A 21 -22.72 -14.19 -15.01
C THR A 21 -21.48 -14.26 -14.14
N VAL A 22 -20.34 -13.96 -14.74
CA VAL A 22 -19.18 -13.48 -14.00
C VAL A 22 -19.70 -12.22 -13.27
N THR A 23 -20.06 -12.36 -12.01
CA THR A 23 -20.20 -11.22 -11.14
C THR A 23 -18.83 -10.58 -11.08
N GLY A 24 -18.63 -9.59 -11.97
CA GLY A 24 -17.44 -8.79 -11.99
C GLY A 24 -17.17 -8.33 -10.55
N LEU A 25 -15.94 -8.47 -10.14
CA LEU A 25 -15.37 -7.73 -9.03
C LEU A 25 -15.82 -6.28 -9.24
N SER A 26 -16.78 -5.86 -8.41
CA SER A 26 -17.26 -4.49 -8.41
C SER A 26 -16.04 -3.68 -8.02
N GLY A 27 -15.42 -3.04 -9.01
CA GLY A 27 -14.27 -2.19 -8.77
C GLY A 27 -14.61 -1.28 -7.60
N CYS A 28 -13.69 -1.17 -6.64
CA CYS A 28 -13.85 -0.30 -5.50
C CYS A 28 -14.13 1.11 -6.05
N LYS A 29 -15.40 1.52 -6.02
CA LYS A 29 -15.77 2.85 -6.47
C LYS A 29 -15.10 3.83 -5.54
N SER A 30 -14.45 4.85 -6.09
CA SER A 30 -13.96 5.99 -5.33
C SER A 30 -15.02 6.42 -4.32
N ARG A 31 -14.70 6.30 -3.05
CA ARG A 31 -15.55 6.73 -1.95
C ARG A 31 -14.90 7.96 -1.35
N THR A 32 -15.15 9.10 -1.97
CA THR A 32 -14.76 10.38 -1.41
C THR A 32 -15.58 10.60 -0.15
N MET A 33 -14.95 10.41 1.00
CA MET A 33 -15.52 10.81 2.28
C MET A 33 -15.37 12.32 2.40
N SER A 34 -16.29 12.99 3.09
CA SER A 34 -16.19 14.42 3.37
C SER A 34 -14.88 14.74 4.09
N ASN A 35 -14.38 15.97 3.97
CA ASN A 35 -13.21 16.45 4.72
C ASN A 35 -13.51 16.58 6.24
N GLU A 36 -14.47 15.79 6.73
CA GLU A 36 -14.91 15.69 8.12
C GLU A 36 -14.39 14.37 8.72
N VAL A 37 -14.21 14.37 10.03
CA VAL A 37 -13.85 13.17 10.79
C VAL A 37 -14.95 12.11 10.63
N THR A 38 -14.54 10.88 10.34
CA THR A 38 -15.46 9.73 10.23
C THR A 38 -15.14 8.67 11.27
N THR A 39 -16.15 7.98 11.75
CA THR A 39 -16.03 6.81 12.62
C THR A 39 -16.06 5.48 11.85
N GLU A 40 -16.24 5.51 10.53
CA GLU A 40 -16.32 4.29 9.72
C GLU A 40 -15.04 3.44 9.76
N TYR A 41 -13.89 4.10 9.99
CA TYR A 41 -12.58 3.48 10.08
C TYR A 41 -12.03 3.47 11.52
N ASP A 42 -12.90 3.58 12.51
CA ASP A 42 -12.50 3.37 13.90
C ASP A 42 -12.03 1.93 14.10
N THR A 43 -11.10 1.78 15.03
CA THR A 43 -10.48 0.52 15.38
C THR A 43 -10.93 0.09 16.77
N PRO A 44 -10.90 -1.22 17.11
CA PRO A 44 -11.02 -1.65 18.50
C PRO A 44 -9.98 -0.95 19.41
N ASP A 45 -10.28 -0.78 20.69
CA ASP A 45 -9.39 -0.10 21.63
C ASP A 45 -8.02 -0.79 21.75
N ASP A 46 -7.98 -2.12 21.55
CA ASP A 46 -6.80 -2.97 21.66
C ASP A 46 -6.18 -3.36 20.31
N TYR A 47 -6.51 -2.64 19.24
CA TYR A 47 -6.09 -3.00 17.87
C TYR A 47 -4.57 -3.00 17.67
N ASN A 48 -3.83 -2.23 18.47
CA ASN A 48 -2.37 -2.08 18.43
C ASN A 48 -1.64 -2.66 19.64
N ASP A 49 -2.36 -3.37 20.51
CA ASP A 49 -1.81 -4.00 21.72
C ASP A 49 -1.51 -5.48 21.48
N GLU A 50 -0.57 -6.02 22.24
CA GLU A 50 -0.40 -7.46 22.40
C GLU A 50 -1.59 -8.02 23.17
N ARG A 51 -2.47 -8.77 22.50
CA ARG A 51 -3.68 -9.33 23.11
C ARG A 51 -3.37 -10.59 23.90
N SER A 52 -3.94 -10.68 25.10
CA SER A 52 -3.77 -11.87 25.95
C SER A 52 -4.33 -13.13 25.28
N GLY A 53 -3.54 -14.19 25.27
CA GLY A 53 -3.91 -15.48 24.68
C GLY A 53 -3.79 -15.55 23.15
N VAL A 54 -3.31 -14.49 22.50
CA VAL A 54 -2.98 -14.48 21.08
C VAL A 54 -1.49 -14.79 20.89
N THR A 55 -1.17 -15.70 20.01
CA THR A 55 0.20 -15.94 19.55
C THR A 55 0.48 -15.00 18.38
N TYR A 56 1.60 -14.31 18.43
CA TYR A 56 2.08 -13.46 17.34
C TYR A 56 3.21 -14.13 16.58
N GLY A 57 3.47 -13.64 15.38
CA GLY A 57 4.58 -14.12 14.56
C GLY A 57 5.94 -13.61 15.06
N ASN A 58 6.95 -13.74 14.23
CA ASN A 58 8.32 -13.37 14.53
C ASN A 58 8.77 -12.16 13.70
N VAL A 59 9.82 -11.50 14.19
CA VAL A 59 10.50 -10.43 13.44
C VAL A 59 11.94 -10.85 13.23
N ASP A 60 12.34 -11.00 11.97
CA ASP A 60 13.71 -11.30 11.59
C ASP A 60 14.41 -9.99 11.19
N GLU A 61 15.59 -9.72 11.75
CA GLU A 61 16.47 -8.65 11.28
C GLU A 61 17.40 -9.25 10.21
N ILE A 62 17.38 -8.67 9.01
CA ILE A 62 18.20 -9.08 7.88
C ILE A 62 19.13 -7.99 7.41
N SER A 63 20.15 -8.38 6.62
CA SER A 63 20.99 -7.47 5.85
C SER A 63 20.91 -7.84 4.37
N TYR A 64 20.82 -6.84 3.51
CA TYR A 64 20.85 -6.99 2.06
C TYR A 64 21.79 -5.97 1.45
N TYR A 65 22.43 -6.31 0.35
CA TYR A 65 23.30 -5.39 -0.36
C TYR A 65 22.51 -4.37 -1.18
N SER A 66 22.76 -3.08 -0.94
CA SER A 66 22.19 -1.97 -1.69
C SER A 66 23.13 -1.52 -2.81
N PRO A 67 22.76 -1.68 -4.07
CA PRO A 67 23.55 -1.14 -5.17
C PRO A 67 23.55 0.40 -5.20
N THR A 68 22.53 1.03 -4.62
CA THR A 68 22.38 2.49 -4.56
C THR A 68 23.39 3.12 -3.61
N THR A 69 23.59 2.50 -2.43
CA THR A 69 24.55 3.00 -1.42
C THR A 69 25.90 2.29 -1.51
N GLY A 70 26.02 1.22 -2.31
CA GLY A 70 27.22 0.41 -2.38
C GLY A 70 27.59 -0.32 -1.07
N SER A 71 26.61 -0.54 -0.20
CA SER A 71 26.82 -1.08 1.16
C SER A 71 25.67 -2.00 1.61
N GLU A 72 25.92 -2.75 2.68
CA GLU A 72 24.88 -3.54 3.36
C GLU A 72 23.91 -2.60 4.07
N ARG A 73 22.62 -2.87 3.88
CA ARG A 73 21.50 -2.20 4.56
C ARG A 73 20.68 -3.21 5.32
N LYS A 74 20.00 -2.73 6.37
CA LYS A 74 19.16 -3.56 7.23
C LYS A 74 17.68 -3.41 6.91
N ALA A 75 16.96 -4.52 7.12
CA ALA A 75 15.50 -4.53 7.11
C ALA A 75 14.98 -5.44 8.24
N CYS A 76 13.72 -5.22 8.65
CA CYS A 76 12.96 -6.15 9.48
C CYS A 76 11.91 -6.86 8.64
N VAL A 77 11.86 -8.18 8.74
CA VAL A 77 10.85 -9.02 8.11
C VAL A 77 9.94 -9.57 9.20
N TYR A 78 8.67 -9.17 9.16
CA TYR A 78 7.63 -9.59 10.10
C TYR A 78 6.92 -10.80 9.49
N LEU A 79 7.18 -11.96 10.03
CA LEU A 79 6.55 -13.20 9.62
C LEU A 79 5.21 -13.35 10.36
N PRO A 80 4.15 -13.80 9.70
CA PRO A 80 2.86 -14.03 10.36
C PRO A 80 2.96 -15.17 11.35
N ARG A 81 1.98 -15.26 12.27
CA ARG A 81 1.78 -16.41 13.12
C ARG A 81 1.71 -17.68 12.26
N ASP A 82 2.35 -18.73 12.73
CA ASP A 82 2.37 -20.04 12.05
C ASP A 82 2.94 -19.98 10.62
N TYR A 83 3.91 -19.09 10.39
CA TYR A 83 4.63 -19.02 9.12
C TYR A 83 5.18 -20.41 8.74
N ASP A 84 4.88 -20.85 7.52
CA ASP A 84 5.26 -22.16 6.99
C ASP A 84 5.87 -21.96 5.59
N GLU A 85 7.11 -22.35 5.42
CA GLU A 85 7.85 -22.22 4.14
C GLU A 85 7.22 -23.03 2.99
N SER A 86 6.34 -23.97 3.28
CA SER A 86 5.60 -24.72 2.25
C SER A 86 4.40 -23.95 1.68
N GLN A 87 4.04 -22.82 2.30
CA GLN A 87 2.98 -21.92 1.86
C GLN A 87 3.60 -20.64 1.29
N SER A 88 2.81 -19.86 0.58
CA SER A 88 3.25 -18.55 0.08
C SER A 88 2.35 -17.43 0.57
N TYR A 89 2.94 -16.29 0.89
CA TYR A 89 2.29 -15.16 1.56
C TYR A 89 2.40 -13.89 0.72
N PRO A 90 1.35 -13.06 0.64
CA PRO A 90 1.47 -11.73 0.09
C PRO A 90 2.37 -10.86 0.97
N VAL A 91 2.95 -9.81 0.38
CA VAL A 91 3.97 -8.97 1.03
C VAL A 91 3.52 -7.51 1.09
N VAL A 92 3.75 -6.87 2.24
CA VAL A 92 3.54 -5.43 2.47
C VAL A 92 4.88 -4.79 2.81
N TYR A 93 5.36 -3.89 1.96
CA TYR A 93 6.56 -3.09 2.22
C TYR A 93 6.17 -1.83 3.00
N LEU A 94 6.87 -1.54 4.11
CA LEU A 94 6.53 -0.49 5.08
C LEU A 94 7.61 0.59 5.13
N LEU A 95 7.23 1.82 4.83
CA LEU A 95 8.09 2.99 4.69
C LEU A 95 7.89 3.96 5.87
N HIS A 96 8.96 4.17 6.66
CA HIS A 96 8.95 5.11 7.77
C HIS A 96 9.00 6.57 7.30
N GLY A 97 8.62 7.51 8.17
CA GLY A 97 8.76 8.94 7.97
C GLY A 97 10.18 9.45 8.27
N MET A 98 10.33 10.78 8.26
CA MET A 98 11.59 11.45 8.58
C MET A 98 12.15 10.97 9.93
N SER A 99 13.46 10.78 10.00
CA SER A 99 14.22 10.33 11.18
C SER A 99 13.88 8.91 11.66
N GLY A 100 13.14 8.13 10.85
CA GLY A 100 12.89 6.73 11.14
C GLY A 100 14.04 5.82 10.69
N SER A 101 13.85 4.52 10.87
CA SER A 101 14.81 3.50 10.47
C SER A 101 14.10 2.19 10.11
N TYR A 102 14.84 1.20 9.65
CA TYR A 102 14.32 -0.13 9.35
C TYR A 102 13.54 -0.79 10.49
N SER A 103 13.85 -0.44 11.75
CA SER A 103 13.18 -0.99 12.95
C SER A 103 12.02 -0.15 13.47
N GLU A 104 11.68 0.96 12.81
CA GLU A 104 10.66 1.89 13.26
C GLU A 104 9.30 1.23 13.46
N TYR A 105 8.89 0.38 12.51
CA TYR A 105 7.62 -0.32 12.60
C TYR A 105 7.56 -1.35 13.73
N SER A 106 8.71 -1.92 14.16
CA SER A 106 8.78 -2.72 15.39
C SER A 106 8.49 -1.85 16.61
N ARG A 107 9.07 -0.64 16.66
CA ARG A 107 8.90 0.30 17.77
C ARG A 107 7.45 0.77 17.94
N ILE A 108 6.71 0.93 16.85
CA ILE A 108 5.31 1.37 16.88
C ILE A 108 4.30 0.20 16.91
N GLY A 109 4.76 -1.03 17.05
CA GLY A 109 3.89 -2.20 17.27
C GLY A 109 3.21 -2.76 16.02
N ALA A 110 3.77 -2.56 14.83
CA ALA A 110 3.14 -2.97 13.56
C ALA A 110 2.80 -4.47 13.50
N LEU A 111 3.58 -5.34 14.16
CA LEU A 111 3.27 -6.77 14.23
C LEU A 111 1.91 -7.02 14.91
N TYR A 112 1.64 -6.35 16.02
CA TYR A 112 0.36 -6.46 16.73
C TYR A 112 -0.77 -5.90 15.90
N VAL A 113 -0.58 -4.71 15.32
CA VAL A 113 -1.58 -4.06 14.44
C VAL A 113 -1.99 -4.97 13.30
N ALA A 114 -1.02 -5.53 12.58
CA ALA A 114 -1.32 -6.38 11.42
C ALA A 114 -1.97 -7.72 11.81
N GLN A 115 -1.44 -8.39 12.83
CA GLN A 115 -1.99 -9.66 13.28
C GLN A 115 -3.41 -9.50 13.83
N ASN A 116 -3.66 -8.42 14.61
CA ASN A 116 -5.00 -8.14 15.12
C ASN A 116 -5.98 -7.82 13.98
N ALA A 117 -5.56 -7.08 12.95
CA ALA A 117 -6.40 -6.83 11.77
C ALA A 117 -6.71 -8.11 10.99
N VAL A 118 -5.72 -9.00 10.82
CA VAL A 118 -5.90 -10.32 10.20
C VAL A 118 -6.92 -11.15 10.97
N ASP A 119 -6.81 -11.21 12.30
CA ASP A 119 -7.70 -11.98 13.15
C ASP A 119 -9.12 -11.41 13.19
N ASP A 120 -9.26 -10.09 13.37
CA ASP A 120 -10.55 -9.42 13.50
C ASP A 120 -11.40 -9.50 12.21
N TYR A 121 -10.75 -9.55 11.06
CA TYR A 121 -11.43 -9.58 9.76
C TYR A 121 -11.27 -10.90 9.00
N ASN A 122 -10.67 -11.91 9.61
CA ASN A 122 -10.41 -13.21 8.99
C ASN A 122 -9.73 -13.06 7.62
N ARG A 123 -8.64 -12.29 7.59
CA ARG A 123 -7.84 -12.04 6.38
C ARG A 123 -6.73 -13.07 6.21
N ASN A 124 -6.17 -13.10 5.01
CA ASN A 124 -4.96 -13.90 4.77
C ASN A 124 -3.80 -13.32 5.58
N PRO A 125 -2.96 -14.19 6.19
CA PRO A 125 -1.72 -13.74 6.80
C PRO A 125 -0.78 -13.13 5.76
N VAL A 126 -0.02 -12.11 6.18
CA VAL A 126 0.87 -11.36 5.31
C VAL A 126 2.29 -11.34 5.88
N ILE A 127 3.30 -11.30 5.01
CA ILE A 127 4.65 -10.90 5.38
C ILE A 127 4.71 -9.37 5.30
N MET A 128 5.30 -8.71 6.30
CA MET A 128 5.61 -7.29 6.19
C MET A 128 7.12 -7.08 6.20
N VAL A 129 7.59 -6.06 5.49
CA VAL A 129 9.02 -5.74 5.39
C VAL A 129 9.22 -4.26 5.62
N SER A 130 9.93 -3.88 6.69
CA SER A 130 10.32 -2.48 6.92
C SER A 130 11.82 -2.32 6.71
N PHE A 131 12.22 -1.20 6.13
CA PHE A 131 13.61 -0.91 5.77
C PHE A 131 13.88 0.59 5.97
N THR A 132 15.16 0.99 5.97
CA THR A 132 15.50 2.41 6.03
C THR A 132 15.23 3.06 4.67
N VAL A 133 14.28 4.00 4.62
CA VAL A 133 13.86 4.69 3.38
C VAL A 133 14.92 5.69 2.93
N PHE A 134 15.45 6.50 3.87
CA PHE A 134 16.53 7.44 3.57
C PHE A 134 17.71 6.72 2.93
N THR A 135 18.07 7.14 1.71
CA THR A 135 19.08 6.46 0.89
C THR A 135 20.09 7.49 0.39
N ASP A 136 21.25 7.50 1.01
CA ASP A 136 22.35 8.39 0.65
C ASP A 136 23.62 7.58 0.31
N ALA A 137 24.06 7.70 -0.94
CA ALA A 137 25.26 7.05 -1.43
C ALA A 137 26.55 7.65 -0.86
N ASP A 138 26.51 8.90 -0.42
CA ASP A 138 27.67 9.65 0.08
C ASP A 138 27.86 9.47 1.60
N GLY A 139 26.93 8.78 2.27
CA GLY A 139 26.99 8.48 3.71
C GLY A 139 26.65 9.66 4.61
N GLY A 140 25.94 10.66 4.09
CA GLY A 140 25.39 11.78 4.87
C GLY A 140 24.25 11.35 5.77
N GLN A 141 23.82 12.26 6.65
CA GLN A 141 22.70 12.08 7.56
C GLN A 141 21.56 13.02 7.16
N GLU A 142 20.32 12.69 7.54
CA GLU A 142 19.14 13.52 7.22
C GLU A 142 19.30 14.98 7.62
N SER A 143 20.00 15.26 8.76
CA SER A 143 20.27 16.61 9.24
C SER A 143 21.21 17.44 8.38
N ASP A 144 21.90 16.81 7.42
CA ASP A 144 22.85 17.49 6.53
C ASP A 144 22.17 18.15 5.34
N TYR A 145 20.88 17.89 5.14
CA TYR A 145 20.12 18.27 3.95
C TYR A 145 18.98 19.22 4.28
N ASP A 146 18.70 20.16 3.38
CA ASP A 146 17.43 20.86 3.39
C ASP A 146 16.28 19.91 2.99
N PHE A 147 15.03 20.37 3.15
CA PHE A 147 13.88 19.50 2.93
C PHE A 147 13.74 19.01 1.47
N SER A 148 14.17 19.79 0.49
CA SER A 148 14.13 19.40 -0.92
C SER A 148 15.20 18.36 -1.23
N GLU A 149 16.40 18.54 -0.70
CA GLU A 149 17.50 17.59 -0.83
C GLU A 149 17.18 16.29 -0.10
N LEU A 150 16.60 16.39 1.11
CA LEU A 150 16.16 15.25 1.91
C LEU A 150 15.13 14.39 1.15
N THR A 151 14.11 15.03 0.54
CA THR A 151 13.13 14.28 -0.26
C THR A 151 13.77 13.55 -1.45
N ALA A 152 14.78 14.13 -2.09
CA ALA A 152 15.50 13.45 -3.15
C ALA A 152 16.26 12.19 -2.66
N LYS A 153 16.75 12.21 -1.40
CA LYS A 153 17.36 11.03 -0.77
C LYS A 153 16.33 9.96 -0.39
N TYR A 154 15.10 10.37 -0.08
CA TYR A 154 13.98 9.44 0.08
C TYR A 154 13.55 8.84 -1.26
N ASP A 155 13.40 9.65 -2.32
CA ASP A 155 13.09 9.18 -3.68
C ASP A 155 14.12 8.13 -4.18
N ALA A 156 15.38 8.23 -3.77
CA ALA A 156 16.42 7.29 -4.18
C ALA A 156 16.21 5.86 -3.67
N CYS A 157 15.33 5.64 -2.70
CA CYS A 157 14.95 4.30 -2.23
C CYS A 157 14.26 3.45 -3.32
N GLU A 158 13.68 4.09 -4.34
CA GLU A 158 13.04 3.41 -5.47
C GLU A 158 13.93 2.34 -6.07
N HIS A 159 15.17 2.72 -6.42
CA HIS A 159 16.12 1.80 -7.02
C HIS A 159 16.45 0.62 -6.11
N ASP A 160 16.61 0.89 -4.82
CA ASP A 160 16.90 -0.14 -3.82
C ASP A 160 15.73 -1.11 -3.64
N VAL A 161 14.51 -0.58 -3.50
CA VAL A 161 13.31 -1.40 -3.30
C VAL A 161 13.09 -2.34 -4.48
N ILE A 162 13.14 -1.81 -5.70
CA ILE A 162 12.80 -2.57 -6.91
C ILE A 162 13.92 -3.55 -7.29
N ASN A 163 15.18 -3.15 -7.18
CA ASN A 163 16.29 -3.93 -7.75
C ASN A 163 17.10 -4.73 -6.71
N ALA A 164 16.87 -4.50 -5.41
CA ALA A 164 17.60 -5.21 -4.36
C ALA A 164 16.67 -5.83 -3.32
N LEU A 165 15.85 -5.03 -2.62
CA LEU A 165 15.06 -5.53 -1.48
C LEU A 165 13.98 -6.53 -1.90
N ILE A 166 13.14 -6.20 -2.90
CA ILE A 166 12.08 -7.12 -3.39
C ILE A 166 12.69 -8.44 -3.89
N PRO A 167 13.72 -8.45 -4.76
CA PRO A 167 14.39 -9.68 -5.16
C PRO A 167 14.95 -10.48 -3.98
N TYR A 168 15.60 -9.84 -3.02
CA TYR A 168 16.13 -10.49 -1.82
C TYR A 168 15.03 -11.18 -1.01
N ILE A 169 13.92 -10.47 -0.75
CA ILE A 169 12.78 -11.03 0.01
C ILE A 169 12.15 -12.21 -0.72
N ASN A 170 11.97 -12.12 -2.04
CA ASN A 170 11.42 -13.21 -2.83
C ASN A 170 12.33 -14.45 -2.91
N GLU A 171 13.65 -14.27 -2.77
CA GLU A 171 14.62 -15.37 -2.76
C GLU A 171 14.68 -16.08 -1.40
N HIS A 172 14.49 -15.35 -0.29
CA HIS A 172 14.75 -15.87 1.06
C HIS A 172 13.50 -16.20 1.85
N TYR A 173 12.32 -15.76 1.40
CA TYR A 173 11.04 -15.99 2.08
C TYR A 173 9.99 -16.53 1.11
N SER A 174 9.05 -17.29 1.63
CA SER A 174 7.96 -17.89 0.83
C SER A 174 6.90 -16.86 0.46
N THR A 175 7.22 -16.02 -0.51
CA THR A 175 6.35 -14.94 -0.98
C THR A 175 5.45 -15.37 -2.13
N LYS A 176 4.27 -14.75 -2.23
CA LYS A 176 3.50 -14.67 -3.48
C LYS A 176 3.99 -13.47 -4.26
N THR A 177 4.32 -13.69 -5.53
CA THR A 177 4.74 -12.63 -6.44
C THR A 177 3.58 -12.07 -7.24
N GLY A 178 3.81 -10.97 -7.95
CA GLY A 178 2.83 -10.27 -8.75
C GLY A 178 2.16 -9.12 -7.98
N ARG A 179 1.70 -8.13 -8.74
CA ARG A 179 1.12 -6.90 -8.18
C ARG A 179 -0.09 -7.15 -7.27
N GLU A 180 -0.87 -8.20 -7.56
CA GLU A 180 -2.03 -8.60 -6.77
C GLU A 180 -1.67 -9.20 -5.41
N ASN A 181 -0.40 -9.46 -5.16
CA ASN A 181 0.14 -9.99 -3.91
C ASN A 181 1.19 -9.07 -3.26
N THR A 182 1.42 -7.89 -3.84
CA THR A 182 2.44 -6.95 -3.38
C THR A 182 1.82 -5.60 -3.05
N ALA A 183 2.00 -5.17 -1.80
CA ALA A 183 1.52 -3.90 -1.29
C ALA A 183 2.68 -3.03 -0.79
N ILE A 184 2.48 -1.72 -0.78
CA ILE A 184 3.39 -0.75 -0.19
C ILE A 184 2.60 0.22 0.69
N ALA A 185 3.12 0.55 1.86
CA ALA A 185 2.46 1.51 2.74
C ALA A 185 3.48 2.28 3.56
N GLY A 186 3.11 3.48 3.99
CA GLY A 186 4.00 4.28 4.82
C GLY A 186 3.33 5.48 5.44
N TYR A 187 4.04 6.15 6.34
CA TYR A 187 3.54 7.36 6.98
C TYR A 187 4.46 8.56 6.73
N SER A 188 3.89 9.77 6.75
CA SER A 188 4.64 11.02 6.56
C SER A 188 5.40 11.03 5.23
N LEU A 189 6.72 11.22 5.23
CA LEU A 189 7.57 11.05 4.03
C LEU A 189 7.43 9.64 3.43
N GLY A 190 7.41 8.58 4.27
CA GLY A 190 7.18 7.22 3.78
C GLY A 190 5.81 7.04 3.12
N GLY A 191 4.78 7.78 3.56
CA GLY A 191 3.47 7.81 2.91
C GLY A 191 3.52 8.45 1.52
N ARG A 192 4.29 9.54 1.37
CA ARG A 192 4.60 10.15 0.08
C ARG A 192 5.32 9.17 -0.84
N GLU A 193 6.40 8.53 -0.35
CA GLU A 193 7.16 7.56 -1.14
C GLU A 193 6.33 6.34 -1.53
N SER A 194 5.42 5.89 -0.66
CA SER A 194 4.52 4.78 -0.98
C SER A 194 3.60 5.11 -2.16
N LEU A 195 3.02 6.31 -2.19
CA LEU A 195 2.25 6.79 -3.34
C LEU A 195 3.12 6.86 -4.59
N PHE A 196 4.31 7.48 -4.47
CA PHE A 196 5.25 7.59 -5.58
C PHE A 196 5.58 6.22 -6.18
N LEU A 197 6.07 5.27 -5.36
CA LEU A 197 6.51 3.94 -5.80
C LEU A 197 5.36 3.13 -6.42
N CYS A 198 4.17 3.17 -5.83
CA CYS A 198 3.04 2.41 -6.36
C CYS A 198 2.59 2.90 -7.73
N PHE A 199 2.56 4.22 -7.94
CA PHE A 199 2.17 4.78 -9.23
C PHE A 199 3.29 4.73 -10.28
N ALA A 200 4.57 4.75 -9.86
CA ALA A 200 5.70 4.59 -10.77
C ALA A 200 5.90 3.13 -11.23
N HIS A 201 5.49 2.16 -10.40
CA HIS A 201 5.65 0.73 -10.64
C HIS A 201 4.32 -0.04 -10.50
N PRO A 202 3.31 0.26 -11.33
CA PRO A 202 1.99 -0.37 -11.27
C PRO A 202 2.03 -1.86 -11.61
N ASP A 203 3.08 -2.33 -12.24
CA ASP A 203 3.37 -3.75 -12.51
C ASP A 203 3.89 -4.51 -11.29
N VAL A 204 4.41 -3.80 -10.28
CA VAL A 204 4.96 -4.36 -9.05
C VAL A 204 3.96 -4.27 -7.91
N PHE A 205 3.35 -3.10 -7.70
CA PHE A 205 2.47 -2.84 -6.56
C PHE A 205 1.01 -2.72 -6.98
N GLY A 206 0.16 -3.57 -6.41
CA GLY A 206 -1.29 -3.49 -6.60
C GLY A 206 -2.00 -2.65 -5.53
N TYR A 207 -1.36 -2.39 -4.40
CA TYR A 207 -2.00 -1.76 -3.25
C TYR A 207 -1.10 -0.72 -2.63
N VAL A 208 -1.66 0.44 -2.27
CA VAL A 208 -0.94 1.48 -1.57
C VAL A 208 -1.72 2.03 -0.37
N GLY A 209 -1.00 2.16 0.77
CA GLY A 209 -1.47 2.83 1.98
C GLY A 209 -0.60 4.05 2.28
N ALA A 210 -1.21 5.24 2.37
CA ALA A 210 -0.52 6.49 2.67
C ALA A 210 -1.10 7.12 3.94
N PHE A 211 -0.34 7.08 5.03
CA PHE A 211 -0.78 7.52 6.35
C PHE A 211 -0.16 8.88 6.67
N ALA A 212 -0.99 9.92 6.72
CA ALA A 212 -0.56 11.31 6.85
C ALA A 212 0.58 11.65 5.87
N PRO A 213 0.37 11.46 4.54
CA PRO A 213 1.45 11.62 3.56
C PRO A 213 1.85 13.08 3.39
N VAL A 214 3.16 13.33 3.29
CA VAL A 214 3.71 14.62 2.86
C VAL A 214 3.33 14.87 1.40
N GLY A 215 3.16 16.14 1.02
CA GLY A 215 2.85 16.53 -0.36
C GLY A 215 4.00 16.29 -1.35
N GLY A 216 3.74 16.53 -2.63
CA GLY A 216 4.76 16.61 -3.68
C GLY A 216 4.80 15.45 -4.68
N VAL A 217 3.90 14.46 -4.59
CA VAL A 217 3.77 13.41 -5.63
C VAL A 217 2.91 13.89 -6.79
N VAL A 218 1.94 14.77 -6.54
CA VAL A 218 1.06 15.30 -7.57
C VAL A 218 1.21 16.82 -7.67
N ASP A 219 1.13 17.34 -8.90
CA ASP A 219 1.09 18.77 -9.15
C ASP A 219 -0.27 19.32 -8.68
N THR A 220 -0.24 20.17 -7.67
CA THR A 220 -1.42 20.84 -7.14
C THR A 220 -1.88 22.06 -7.97
N GLY A 221 -1.36 22.20 -9.19
CA GLY A 221 -1.74 23.26 -10.12
C GLY A 221 -0.95 24.57 -9.95
N SER A 222 0.04 24.61 -9.06
CA SER A 222 0.93 25.76 -8.90
C SER A 222 2.00 25.85 -10.00
N GLY A 223 2.17 24.78 -10.78
CA GLY A 223 3.24 24.67 -11.77
C GLY A 223 4.64 24.51 -11.14
N GLU A 224 4.72 24.58 -9.82
CA GLU A 224 5.96 24.33 -9.08
C GLU A 224 5.92 22.91 -8.49
N ARG A 225 6.94 22.14 -8.76
CA ARG A 225 7.23 20.88 -8.07
C ARG A 225 7.58 21.21 -6.63
N VAL A 226 6.61 21.01 -5.74
CA VAL A 226 6.69 21.56 -4.39
C VAL A 226 7.78 20.90 -3.54
N TYR A 227 8.17 19.65 -3.83
CA TYR A 227 9.22 18.96 -3.09
C TYR A 227 9.89 17.90 -3.96
N GLY A 228 11.23 17.92 -4.03
CA GLY A 228 12.06 16.95 -4.73
C GLY A 228 12.08 17.11 -6.25
N ASN A 229 13.09 16.52 -6.90
CA ASN A 229 13.25 16.57 -8.36
C ASN A 229 12.25 15.68 -9.12
N ARG A 230 11.35 14.96 -8.42
CA ARG A 230 10.42 14.00 -8.96
C ARG A 230 8.99 14.17 -8.41
N GLY A 231 8.43 15.36 -8.52
CA GLY A 231 6.99 15.48 -8.51
C GLY A 231 6.47 15.02 -9.86
N PHE A 232 5.55 14.07 -9.90
CA PHE A 232 4.92 13.68 -11.15
C PHE A 232 3.78 14.63 -11.47
N LEU A 233 3.66 15.01 -12.75
CA LEU A 233 2.33 15.30 -13.27
C LEU A 233 1.55 13.99 -13.21
N LEU A 234 0.31 14.00 -12.80
CA LEU A 234 -0.48 12.77 -12.79
C LEU A 234 -0.65 12.19 -14.21
N SER A 235 -0.62 13.02 -15.24
CA SER A 235 -0.52 12.57 -16.63
C SER A 235 0.72 11.73 -16.93
N GLU A 236 1.75 11.80 -16.07
CA GLU A 236 2.95 10.96 -16.14
C GLU A 236 2.79 9.66 -15.35
N LEU A 237 1.96 9.66 -14.27
CA LEU A 237 1.73 8.51 -13.41
C LEU A 237 0.56 7.63 -13.86
N VAL A 238 -0.44 8.23 -14.47
CA VAL A 238 -1.61 7.52 -14.99
C VAL A 238 -1.69 7.79 -16.49
N LYS A 239 -0.95 7.03 -17.26
CA LYS A 239 -1.09 7.06 -18.72
C LYS A 239 -2.36 6.33 -19.12
N ASP A 240 -3.02 6.84 -20.17
CA ASP A 240 -4.21 6.20 -20.72
C ASP A 240 -3.90 4.72 -21.05
N GLY A 241 -4.60 3.80 -20.39
CA GLY A 241 -4.45 2.35 -20.59
C GLY A 241 -3.47 1.66 -19.62
N GLU A 242 -2.81 2.37 -18.70
CA GLU A 242 -2.02 1.75 -17.62
C GLU A 242 -2.93 1.32 -16.46
N GLU A 243 -2.52 0.24 -15.79
CA GLU A 243 -3.25 -0.30 -14.65
C GLU A 243 -3.11 0.62 -13.43
N GLN A 244 -4.24 1.05 -12.89
CA GLN A 244 -4.27 1.75 -11.61
C GLN A 244 -4.04 0.78 -10.44
N PRO A 245 -3.63 1.28 -9.25
CA PRO A 245 -3.66 0.46 -8.05
C PRO A 245 -5.04 -0.16 -7.82
N LEU A 246 -5.07 -1.39 -7.35
CA LEU A 246 -6.31 -2.10 -6.99
C LEU A 246 -6.99 -1.42 -5.81
N ILE A 247 -6.17 -0.98 -4.82
CA ILE A 247 -6.61 -0.19 -3.68
C ILE A 247 -5.58 0.91 -3.40
N THR A 248 -6.06 2.13 -3.28
CA THR A 248 -5.34 3.28 -2.72
C THR A 248 -6.07 3.72 -1.46
N LEU A 249 -5.39 3.71 -0.31
CA LEU A 249 -5.95 4.21 0.95
C LEU A 249 -5.11 5.37 1.47
N ILE A 250 -5.76 6.50 1.76
CA ILE A 250 -5.15 7.69 2.34
C ILE A 250 -5.87 8.04 3.64
N VAL A 251 -5.12 8.24 4.71
CA VAL A 251 -5.66 8.70 5.99
C VAL A 251 -4.83 9.84 6.57
N THR A 252 -5.47 10.73 7.30
CA THR A 252 -4.78 11.78 8.06
C THR A 252 -5.49 12.09 9.37
N GLY A 253 -4.79 12.76 10.30
CA GLY A 253 -5.37 13.29 11.52
C GLY A 253 -6.12 14.61 11.26
N ASP A 254 -7.22 14.85 11.99
CA ASP A 254 -8.00 16.08 11.90
C ASP A 254 -7.24 17.32 12.40
N SER A 255 -6.28 17.11 13.28
CA SER A 255 -5.41 18.14 13.86
C SER A 255 -3.94 18.02 13.45
N ASP A 256 -3.64 17.26 12.37
CA ASP A 256 -2.30 17.14 11.82
C ASP A 256 -1.84 18.47 11.19
N PRO A 257 -0.85 19.18 11.79
CA PRO A 257 -0.42 20.47 11.31
C PRO A 257 0.51 20.40 10.09
N TYR A 258 0.99 19.21 9.73
CA TYR A 258 2.00 19.01 8.70
C TYR A 258 1.44 18.39 7.43
N CYS A 259 0.57 17.39 7.56
CA CYS A 259 0.19 16.53 6.44
C CYS A 259 -1.33 16.48 6.16
N LYS A 260 -2.18 17.14 6.96
CA LYS A 260 -3.62 17.15 6.73
C LYS A 260 -3.97 17.74 5.35
N GLU A 261 -3.41 18.90 5.04
CA GLU A 261 -3.69 19.58 3.79
C GLU A 261 -3.20 18.79 2.58
N SER A 262 -2.00 18.22 2.65
CA SER A 262 -1.47 17.38 1.56
C SER A 262 -2.29 16.12 1.34
N ALA A 263 -2.75 15.46 2.40
CA ALA A 263 -3.63 14.29 2.28
C ALA A 263 -4.97 14.63 1.61
N ILE A 264 -5.58 15.77 1.97
CA ILE A 264 -6.79 16.28 1.31
C ILE A 264 -6.50 16.56 -0.17
N ASN A 265 -5.41 17.26 -0.49
CA ASN A 265 -5.04 17.59 -1.86
C ASN A 265 -4.83 16.36 -2.74
N TYR A 266 -4.23 15.27 -2.20
CA TYR A 266 -4.14 14.00 -2.91
C TYR A 266 -5.52 13.42 -3.22
N SER A 267 -6.41 13.42 -2.25
CA SER A 267 -7.78 12.90 -2.44
C SER A 267 -8.57 13.72 -3.45
N ASP A 268 -8.53 15.05 -3.36
CA ASP A 268 -9.21 15.95 -4.29
C ASP A 268 -8.67 15.79 -5.71
N TYR A 269 -7.35 15.66 -5.83
CA TYR A 269 -6.70 15.43 -7.10
C TYR A 269 -7.11 14.08 -7.71
N MET A 270 -7.06 12.99 -6.95
CA MET A 270 -7.48 11.66 -7.40
C MET A 270 -8.96 11.65 -7.80
N THR A 271 -9.82 12.33 -7.03
CA THR A 271 -11.25 12.47 -7.35
C THR A 271 -11.44 13.19 -8.69
N SER A 272 -10.77 14.31 -8.90
CA SER A 272 -10.92 15.13 -10.11
C SER A 272 -10.41 14.43 -11.37
N HIS A 273 -9.51 13.44 -11.23
CA HIS A 273 -8.94 12.66 -12.33
C HIS A 273 -9.49 11.23 -12.43
N GLY A 274 -10.53 10.91 -11.65
CA GLY A 274 -11.20 9.61 -11.72
C GLY A 274 -10.37 8.43 -11.22
N ILE A 275 -9.39 8.68 -10.34
CA ILE A 275 -8.58 7.64 -9.70
C ILE A 275 -9.32 7.11 -8.49
N ASN A 276 -9.56 5.81 -8.48
CA ASN A 276 -10.23 5.16 -7.37
C ASN A 276 -9.34 5.17 -6.12
N HIS A 277 -9.87 5.68 -5.01
CA HIS A 277 -9.19 5.69 -3.72
C HIS A 277 -10.17 5.72 -2.57
N ILE A 278 -9.68 5.40 -1.38
CA ILE A 278 -10.35 5.55 -0.10
C ILE A 278 -9.60 6.66 0.64
N PHE A 279 -10.32 7.69 1.05
CA PHE A 279 -9.78 8.76 1.87
C PHE A 279 -10.64 8.95 3.12
N TYR A 280 -9.99 9.10 4.26
CA TYR A 280 -10.69 9.47 5.49
C TYR A 280 -9.82 10.29 6.44
N ILE A 281 -10.48 11.07 7.27
CA ILE A 281 -9.89 11.84 8.37
C ILE A 281 -10.37 11.24 9.68
N ARG A 282 -9.45 11.02 10.61
CA ARG A 282 -9.77 10.58 11.97
C ARG A 282 -9.32 11.60 13.01
N LEU A 283 -9.78 11.46 14.25
CA LEU A 283 -9.25 12.23 15.36
C LEU A 283 -7.78 11.91 15.59
N GLY A 284 -6.95 12.93 15.76
CA GLY A 284 -5.53 12.83 16.02
C GLY A 284 -4.69 13.86 15.29
N ALA A 285 -3.40 13.92 15.65
CA ALA A 285 -2.41 14.79 15.04
C ALA A 285 -1.49 13.99 14.10
N HIS A 286 -0.25 14.47 13.90
CA HIS A 286 0.79 13.74 13.17
C HIS A 286 1.45 12.70 14.09
N GLU A 287 0.80 11.58 14.32
CA GLU A 287 1.15 10.66 15.42
C GLU A 287 0.88 9.18 15.11
N VAL A 288 1.52 8.32 15.92
CA VAL A 288 1.47 6.86 15.78
C VAL A 288 0.04 6.32 15.78
N SER A 289 -0.87 6.90 16.56
CA SER A 289 -2.26 6.45 16.60
C SER A 289 -2.97 6.57 15.25
N VAL A 290 -2.64 7.61 14.45
CA VAL A 290 -3.16 7.81 13.10
C VAL A 290 -2.53 6.81 12.13
N TRP A 291 -1.21 6.61 12.22
CA TRP A 291 -0.49 5.70 11.32
C TRP A 291 -0.87 4.24 11.55
N ASN A 292 -0.96 3.81 12.81
CA ASN A 292 -1.37 2.45 13.17
C ASN A 292 -2.83 2.18 12.79
N ASN A 293 -3.74 3.15 12.95
CA ASN A 293 -5.09 3.02 12.43
C ASN A 293 -5.09 2.87 10.91
N GLY A 294 -4.27 3.63 10.19
CA GLY A 294 -4.08 3.50 8.75
C GLY A 294 -3.61 2.09 8.37
N LEU A 295 -2.59 1.56 9.05
CA LEU A 295 -2.06 0.22 8.80
C LEU A 295 -3.13 -0.86 9.07
N TYR A 296 -3.83 -0.77 10.21
CA TYR A 296 -4.89 -1.72 10.56
C TYR A 296 -5.99 -1.76 9.50
N ASN A 297 -6.48 -0.58 9.07
CA ASN A 297 -7.51 -0.48 8.05
C ASN A 297 -6.99 -0.88 6.66
N PHE A 298 -5.72 -0.66 6.38
CA PHE A 298 -5.10 -1.12 5.13
C PHE A 298 -5.04 -2.65 5.08
N ILE A 299 -4.51 -3.32 6.12
CA ILE A 299 -4.44 -4.78 6.20
C ILE A 299 -5.82 -5.43 6.07
N ARG A 300 -6.87 -4.84 6.68
CA ARG A 300 -8.23 -5.41 6.60
C ARG A 300 -8.85 -5.41 5.22
N ILE A 301 -8.36 -4.59 4.28
CA ILE A 301 -9.00 -4.41 2.96
C ILE A 301 -8.18 -4.95 1.79
N ILE A 302 -6.89 -5.25 1.99
CA ILE A 302 -6.02 -5.83 0.96
C ILE A 302 -6.02 -7.36 1.04
N PHE A 303 -5.65 -8.05 -0.05
CA PHE A 303 -5.48 -9.51 -0.19
C PHE A 303 -6.75 -10.29 0.18
#